data_c97760289c9bf3838fb1ffa3850b4fe9
#
_entry.id   c97760289c9bf3838fb1ffa3850b4fe9
#
_cell.length_a   1.000
_cell.length_b   1.000
_cell.length_c   1.000
_cell.angle_alpha   90.00
_cell.angle_beta   90.00
_cell.angle_gamma   90.00
#
_symmetry.space_group_name_H-M   'P 1'
#
loop_
_entity.id
_entity.type
_entity.pdbx_description
1 polymer ?
#
loop_
_entity_poly.entity_id
_entity_poly.type
_entity_poly.pdbx_seq_one_letter_code
_entity_poly.pdbx_strand_id
1 'polypeptide(L)'
;VPKYTGSQKAEGKELIVIEAEDFYQRNDSSIHATGEYGSSLSPLSATTTVLNIIDEDSFNEAGQMVSYQFHVDNAGYYYIGMNYRQSEKNDFPVFVDWRIDGEIPNQAFKSYQVDSANKFKTMTLTDDDSNKLSVYLEPGDHTISLTINADNLRYALEAVDEIMSGISDLSLEVTKVAGTNKDKYRDLKLTRYIPDLQDRLLGWVDELYS
;
A
#
# COMPACT_ATOMS: atom_id res chain seq x y z
N VAL A 1 2.06 16.22 6.73
CA VAL A 1 1.52 16.03 5.37
C VAL A 1 0.31 16.92 5.21
N PRO A 2 0.20 17.73 4.12
CA PRO A 2 -0.95 18.57 3.85
C PRO A 2 -2.24 17.75 3.75
N LYS A 3 -3.35 18.35 4.22
CA LYS A 3 -4.67 17.73 4.11
C LYS A 3 -5.10 17.67 2.64
N TYR A 4 -5.70 16.57 2.23
CA TYR A 4 -6.29 16.45 0.90
C TYR A 4 -7.55 17.34 0.80
N THR A 5 -7.60 18.19 -0.23
CA THR A 5 -8.70 19.13 -0.48
C THR A 5 -9.35 18.92 -1.85
N GLY A 6 -9.07 17.82 -2.50
CA GLY A 6 -9.50 17.51 -3.86
C GLY A 6 -8.41 17.79 -4.90
N SER A 7 -8.59 17.23 -6.08
CA SER A 7 -7.65 17.39 -7.21
C SER A 7 -8.10 18.46 -8.19
N GLN A 8 -7.15 19.15 -8.78
CA GLN A 8 -7.39 20.02 -9.92
C GLN A 8 -7.31 19.21 -11.21
N LYS A 9 -8.06 19.63 -12.24
CA LYS A 9 -7.97 18.99 -13.55
C LYS A 9 -6.60 19.32 -14.17
N ALA A 10 -5.91 18.29 -14.67
CA ALA A 10 -4.68 18.50 -15.42
C ALA A 10 -4.98 19.23 -16.73
N GLU A 11 -4.32 20.37 -16.94
CA GLU A 11 -4.42 21.16 -18.17
C GLU A 11 -3.20 20.99 -19.07
N GLY A 12 -2.19 20.25 -18.58
CA GLY A 12 -0.92 20.02 -19.25
C GLY A 12 -1.10 19.25 -20.58
N LYS A 13 -0.37 19.69 -21.60
CA LYS A 13 -0.26 19.03 -22.90
C LYS A 13 1.02 18.20 -23.01
N GLU A 14 1.79 18.17 -21.96
CA GLU A 14 3.08 17.50 -21.90
C GLU A 14 2.91 16.09 -21.33
N LEU A 15 3.52 15.11 -21.97
CA LEU A 15 3.65 13.76 -21.49
C LEU A 15 5.12 13.51 -21.13
N ILE A 16 5.38 13.29 -19.83
CA ILE A 16 6.71 12.94 -19.34
C ILE A 16 6.69 11.43 -19.08
N VAL A 17 7.59 10.71 -19.73
CA VAL A 17 7.76 9.26 -19.58
C VAL A 17 9.03 9.04 -18.76
N ILE A 18 8.92 8.24 -17.71
CA ILE A 18 10.04 7.83 -16.84
C ILE A 18 10.11 6.31 -16.91
N GLU A 19 11.23 5.78 -17.38
CA GLU A 19 11.45 4.34 -17.41
C GLU A 19 11.83 3.86 -16.00
N ALA A 20 11.20 2.78 -15.55
CA ALA A 20 11.31 2.33 -14.16
C ALA A 20 12.71 1.83 -13.80
N GLU A 21 13.46 1.31 -14.77
CA GLU A 21 14.84 0.87 -14.62
C GLU A 21 15.86 2.02 -14.50
N ASP A 22 15.48 3.23 -14.92
CA ASP A 22 16.34 4.43 -14.89
C ASP A 22 16.22 5.19 -13.55
N PHE A 23 16.16 4.47 -12.43
CA PHE A 23 16.09 5.14 -11.15
C PHE A 23 17.39 5.91 -10.86
N TYR A 24 17.23 7.16 -10.44
CA TYR A 24 18.31 8.07 -10.04
C TYR A 24 18.92 7.66 -8.70
N GLN A 25 18.09 7.24 -7.75
CA GLN A 25 18.49 6.87 -6.41
C GLN A 25 17.63 5.72 -5.87
N ARG A 26 18.25 4.88 -5.07
CA ARG A 26 17.61 3.85 -4.26
C ARG A 26 18.21 3.86 -2.86
N ASN A 27 17.43 3.51 -1.85
CA ASN A 27 17.94 3.43 -0.48
C ASN A 27 18.39 2.03 -0.07
N ASP A 28 18.14 1.03 -0.91
CA ASP A 28 18.53 -0.35 -0.69
C ASP A 28 19.27 -0.89 -1.92
N SER A 29 20.42 -1.51 -1.70
CA SER A 29 21.24 -2.06 -2.78
C SER A 29 20.67 -3.33 -3.40
N SER A 30 19.70 -4.00 -2.74
CA SER A 30 18.99 -5.15 -3.29
C SER A 30 18.08 -4.77 -4.47
N ILE A 31 17.55 -3.54 -4.49
CA ILE A 31 16.71 -3.04 -5.58
C ILE A 31 17.52 -3.00 -6.87
N HIS A 32 17.09 -3.72 -7.88
CA HIS A 32 17.76 -3.76 -9.17
C HIS A 32 16.77 -3.85 -10.34
N ALA A 33 17.25 -3.42 -11.50
CA ALA A 33 16.52 -3.56 -12.74
C ALA A 33 16.74 -4.95 -13.34
N THR A 34 15.72 -5.47 -14.01
CA THR A 34 15.81 -6.74 -14.75
C THR A 34 15.15 -6.60 -16.13
N GLY A 35 15.34 -7.58 -17.00
CA GLY A 35 14.75 -7.60 -18.32
C GLY A 35 13.62 -8.61 -18.42
N GLU A 36 12.46 -8.17 -18.90
CA GLU A 36 11.32 -9.03 -19.17
C GLU A 36 10.78 -8.81 -20.60
N TYR A 37 10.24 -9.88 -21.21
CA TYR A 37 9.66 -9.82 -22.54
C TYR A 37 8.14 -9.57 -22.44
N GLY A 38 7.69 -8.44 -22.97
CA GLY A 38 6.27 -8.10 -23.02
C GLY A 38 5.99 -6.95 -23.97
N SER A 39 4.89 -7.03 -24.72
CA SER A 39 4.51 -6.00 -25.69
C SER A 39 4.08 -4.67 -25.03
N SER A 40 3.86 -4.66 -23.73
CA SER A 40 3.49 -3.48 -22.94
C SER A 40 4.67 -2.84 -22.20
N LEU A 41 5.89 -3.36 -22.40
CA LEU A 41 7.09 -2.87 -21.74
C LEU A 41 7.94 -2.05 -22.70
N SER A 42 8.63 -1.06 -22.15
CA SER A 42 9.58 -0.19 -22.86
C SER A 42 10.90 -0.17 -22.06
N PRO A 43 12.08 -0.16 -22.71
CA PRO A 43 12.29 -0.40 -24.14
C PRO A 43 12.06 -1.86 -24.54
N LEU A 44 11.55 -2.09 -25.75
CA LEU A 44 11.35 -3.43 -26.32
C LEU A 44 12.48 -3.76 -27.29
N SER A 45 13.15 -4.90 -27.09
CA SER A 45 14.11 -5.45 -28.04
C SER A 45 13.78 -6.91 -28.36
N ALA A 46 13.78 -7.23 -29.65
CA ALA A 46 13.54 -8.58 -30.15
C ALA A 46 14.79 -9.47 -30.15
N THR A 47 15.98 -8.89 -30.05
CA THR A 47 17.27 -9.58 -30.28
C THR A 47 18.26 -9.47 -29.15
N THR A 48 18.05 -8.54 -28.21
CA THR A 48 18.98 -8.28 -27.11
C THR A 48 18.18 -8.20 -25.81
N THR A 49 18.69 -8.77 -24.73
CA THR A 49 18.12 -8.58 -23.40
C THR A 49 18.40 -7.14 -22.99
N VAL A 50 17.35 -6.36 -22.77
CA VAL A 50 17.41 -4.99 -22.22
C VAL A 50 16.77 -4.99 -20.85
N LEU A 51 17.32 -4.20 -19.94
CA LEU A 51 16.67 -3.90 -18.66
C LEU A 51 15.49 -2.99 -18.97
N ASN A 52 14.30 -3.32 -18.47
CA ASN A 52 13.08 -2.57 -18.78
C ASN A 52 12.03 -2.60 -17.65
N ILE A 53 12.38 -3.13 -16.49
CA ILE A 53 11.56 -3.12 -15.27
C ILE A 53 12.45 -3.06 -14.02
N ILE A 54 11.89 -2.59 -12.90
CA ILE A 54 12.41 -2.94 -11.57
C ILE A 54 11.93 -4.35 -11.25
N ASP A 55 12.85 -5.19 -10.78
CA ASP A 55 12.52 -6.54 -10.37
C ASP A 55 11.62 -6.53 -9.13
N GLU A 56 10.45 -7.17 -9.23
CA GLU A 56 9.47 -7.20 -8.14
C GLU A 56 9.99 -7.93 -6.90
N ASP A 57 10.87 -8.94 -7.07
CA ASP A 57 11.51 -9.64 -5.97
C ASP A 57 12.51 -8.78 -5.21
N SER A 58 13.00 -7.72 -5.83
CA SER A 58 13.97 -6.80 -5.25
C SER A 58 13.36 -5.54 -4.65
N PHE A 59 12.12 -5.21 -5.00
CA PHE A 59 11.39 -4.02 -4.52
C PHE A 59 10.05 -4.44 -3.91
N ASN A 60 10.09 -5.06 -2.73
CA ASN A 60 8.93 -5.64 -2.05
C ASN A 60 8.95 -5.50 -0.53
N GLU A 61 9.97 -4.86 0.05
CA GLU A 61 10.11 -4.70 1.50
C GLU A 61 9.72 -3.30 1.96
N ALA A 62 9.11 -3.23 3.16
CA ALA A 62 8.75 -1.96 3.79
C ALA A 62 9.99 -1.07 4.00
N GLY A 63 9.85 0.20 3.66
CA GLY A 63 10.91 1.19 3.75
C GLY A 63 11.83 1.27 2.54
N GLN A 64 11.78 0.31 1.60
CA GLN A 64 12.50 0.44 0.34
C GLN A 64 11.96 1.62 -0.47
N MET A 65 12.87 2.35 -1.10
CA MET A 65 12.57 3.57 -1.86
C MET A 65 13.36 3.60 -3.16
N VAL A 66 12.67 4.03 -4.22
CA VAL A 66 13.28 4.42 -5.49
C VAL A 66 12.91 5.85 -5.83
N SER A 67 13.82 6.58 -6.48
CA SER A 67 13.61 7.96 -6.91
C SER A 67 14.03 8.14 -8.35
N TYR A 68 13.31 8.97 -9.06
CA TYR A 68 13.53 9.33 -10.46
C TYR A 68 13.65 10.83 -10.60
N GLN A 69 14.50 11.26 -11.54
CA GLN A 69 14.56 12.67 -11.97
C GLN A 69 13.85 12.86 -13.29
N PHE A 70 13.15 13.97 -13.43
CA PHE A 70 12.47 14.32 -14.66
C PHE A 70 12.44 15.85 -14.83
N HIS A 71 12.26 16.29 -16.05
CA HIS A 71 12.18 17.72 -16.39
C HIS A 71 10.75 18.06 -16.79
N VAL A 72 10.29 19.23 -16.36
CA VAL A 72 8.99 19.83 -16.71
C VAL A 72 9.23 21.10 -17.52
N ASP A 73 8.72 21.17 -18.72
CA ASP A 73 8.82 22.35 -19.57
C ASP A 73 7.74 23.40 -19.24
N ASN A 74 6.54 22.94 -18.87
CA ASN A 74 5.38 23.81 -18.69
C ASN A 74 4.78 23.69 -17.30
N ALA A 75 4.60 24.83 -16.63
CA ALA A 75 3.90 24.87 -15.33
C ALA A 75 2.47 24.35 -15.46
N GLY A 76 2.00 23.58 -14.48
CA GLY A 76 0.62 23.11 -14.47
C GLY A 76 0.35 21.97 -13.53
N TYR A 77 -0.89 21.47 -13.58
CA TYR A 77 -1.30 20.27 -12.86
C TYR A 77 -1.05 19.02 -13.70
N TYR A 78 -0.37 18.08 -13.13
CA TYR A 78 -0.02 16.79 -13.75
C TYR A 78 -0.68 15.64 -13.02
N TYR A 79 -1.11 14.61 -13.77
CA TYR A 79 -1.52 13.33 -13.23
C TYR A 79 -0.33 12.38 -13.19
N ILE A 80 -0.29 11.53 -12.20
CA ILE A 80 0.73 10.49 -12.07
C ILE A 80 0.09 9.17 -12.47
N GLY A 81 0.73 8.47 -13.40
CA GLY A 81 0.37 7.12 -13.81
C GLY A 81 1.57 6.20 -13.73
N MET A 82 1.32 4.91 -13.56
CA MET A 82 2.36 3.89 -13.62
C MET A 82 1.86 2.62 -14.31
N ASN A 83 2.81 1.89 -14.89
CA ASN A 83 2.63 0.52 -15.33
C ASN A 83 3.32 -0.39 -14.32
N TYR A 84 2.58 -1.31 -13.71
CA TYR A 84 3.09 -2.13 -12.62
C TYR A 84 2.59 -3.57 -12.68
N ARG A 85 3.34 -4.46 -12.05
CA ARG A 85 2.95 -5.81 -11.64
C ARG A 85 3.25 -5.95 -10.16
N GLN A 86 2.38 -6.61 -9.42
CA GLN A 86 2.56 -6.93 -8.02
C GLN A 86 1.92 -8.31 -7.77
N SER A 87 2.72 -9.37 -7.86
CA SER A 87 2.26 -10.76 -7.75
C SER A 87 2.78 -11.48 -6.50
N GLU A 88 3.82 -10.92 -5.84
CA GLU A 88 4.49 -11.54 -4.69
C GLU A 88 3.61 -11.67 -3.44
N LYS A 89 2.75 -10.71 -3.19
CA LYS A 89 1.91 -10.66 -1.99
C LYS A 89 0.51 -11.25 -2.20
N ASN A 90 0.36 -12.22 -3.11
CA ASN A 90 -0.87 -12.99 -3.36
C ASN A 90 -2.14 -12.40 -2.73
N ASP A 91 -2.85 -11.55 -3.50
CA ASP A 91 -4.11 -10.89 -3.14
C ASP A 91 -4.05 -9.79 -2.06
N PHE A 92 -2.89 -9.50 -1.48
CA PHE A 92 -2.74 -8.38 -0.56
C PHE A 92 -2.28 -7.12 -1.31
N PRO A 93 -2.87 -5.94 -1.00
CA PRO A 93 -2.39 -4.68 -1.54
C PRO A 93 -1.03 -4.29 -0.94
N VAL A 94 -0.26 -3.53 -1.71
CA VAL A 94 0.94 -2.85 -1.25
C VAL A 94 0.60 -1.37 -1.07
N PHE A 95 1.09 -0.76 0.01
CA PHE A 95 0.91 0.67 0.26
C PHE A 95 2.18 1.43 -0.09
N VAL A 96 2.04 2.53 -0.81
CA VAL A 96 3.17 3.32 -1.31
C VAL A 96 2.99 4.78 -0.94
N ASP A 97 4.04 5.36 -0.36
CA ASP A 97 4.15 6.81 -0.20
C ASP A 97 4.74 7.41 -1.47
N TRP A 98 4.03 8.33 -2.08
CA TRP A 98 4.50 9.10 -3.23
C TRP A 98 5.03 10.45 -2.77
N ARG A 99 6.24 10.80 -3.18
CA ARG A 99 6.85 12.10 -2.89
C ARG A 99 7.26 12.79 -4.19
N ILE A 100 7.02 14.09 -4.23
CA ILE A 100 7.53 14.98 -5.25
C ILE A 100 8.49 15.95 -4.55
N ASP A 101 9.70 16.06 -5.06
CA ASP A 101 10.78 16.90 -4.49
C ASP A 101 11.02 16.63 -2.99
N GLY A 102 10.89 15.34 -2.60
CA GLY A 102 11.07 14.88 -1.23
C GLY A 102 9.86 15.02 -0.31
N GLU A 103 8.80 15.70 -0.74
CA GLU A 103 7.60 15.95 0.06
C GLU A 103 6.39 15.16 -0.45
N ILE A 104 5.52 14.71 0.46
CA ILE A 104 4.23 14.13 0.09
C ILE A 104 3.27 15.29 -0.26
N PRO A 105 2.76 15.39 -1.49
CA PRO A 105 1.99 16.55 -1.95
C PRO A 105 0.76 16.83 -1.10
N ASN A 106 0.03 15.80 -0.73
CA ASN A 106 -1.09 15.86 0.21
C ASN A 106 -1.39 14.46 0.76
N GLN A 107 -2.36 14.36 1.65
CA GLN A 107 -2.69 13.12 2.36
C GLN A 107 -3.08 11.95 1.43
N ALA A 108 -3.66 12.22 0.25
CA ALA A 108 -4.05 11.16 -0.69
C ALA A 108 -2.85 10.46 -1.37
N PHE A 109 -1.66 11.04 -1.29
CA PHE A 109 -0.41 10.43 -1.78
C PHE A 109 0.34 9.64 -0.71
N LYS A 110 -0.16 9.65 0.53
CA LYS A 110 0.41 8.89 1.63
C LYS A 110 -0.29 7.55 1.76
N SER A 111 0.49 6.48 1.93
CA SER A 111 -0.04 5.11 2.06
C SER A 111 -1.03 4.75 0.95
N TYR A 112 -0.72 5.17 -0.28
CA TYR A 112 -1.56 4.91 -1.43
C TYR A 112 -1.64 3.41 -1.70
N GLN A 113 -2.85 2.86 -1.79
CA GLN A 113 -3.08 1.44 -2.02
C GLN A 113 -2.83 1.08 -3.48
N VAL A 114 -1.98 0.09 -3.69
CA VAL A 114 -1.71 -0.54 -4.99
C VAL A 114 -2.17 -1.99 -4.91
N ASP A 115 -3.23 -2.32 -5.64
CA ASP A 115 -3.81 -3.66 -5.64
C ASP A 115 -2.86 -4.69 -6.26
N SER A 116 -3.07 -5.96 -5.93
CA SER A 116 -2.33 -7.04 -6.59
C SER A 116 -2.66 -7.10 -8.08
N ALA A 117 -1.67 -7.46 -8.89
CA ALA A 117 -1.80 -7.62 -10.33
C ALA A 117 -0.81 -8.67 -10.85
N ASN A 118 -1.32 -9.83 -11.27
CA ASN A 118 -0.50 -10.94 -11.81
C ASN A 118 0.05 -10.67 -13.22
N LYS A 119 -0.40 -9.58 -13.85
CA LYS A 119 0.08 -9.10 -15.16
C LYS A 119 0.30 -7.60 -15.07
N PHE A 120 1.16 -7.07 -15.93
CA PHE A 120 1.33 -5.63 -16.03
C PHE A 120 0.00 -4.91 -16.27
N LYS A 121 -0.28 -3.95 -15.40
CA LYS A 121 -1.48 -3.14 -15.38
C LYS A 121 -1.09 -1.67 -15.33
N THR A 122 -1.67 -0.88 -16.22
CA THR A 122 -1.54 0.58 -16.18
C THR A 122 -2.59 1.16 -15.25
N MET A 123 -2.18 2.04 -14.35
CA MET A 123 -3.08 2.80 -13.49
C MET A 123 -2.70 4.28 -13.48
N THR A 124 -3.67 5.13 -13.19
CA THR A 124 -3.47 6.53 -12.80
C THR A 124 -3.88 6.66 -11.34
N LEU A 125 -3.13 7.42 -10.55
CA LEU A 125 -3.48 7.64 -9.15
C LEU A 125 -4.84 8.35 -9.06
N THR A 126 -5.73 7.82 -8.22
CA THR A 126 -7.07 8.38 -7.98
C THR A 126 -7.33 8.50 -6.49
N ASP A 127 -8.28 9.37 -6.13
CA ASP A 127 -8.85 9.38 -4.78
C ASP A 127 -9.94 8.29 -4.62
N ASP A 128 -10.56 8.22 -3.44
CA ASP A 128 -11.60 7.25 -3.10
C ASP A 128 -12.85 7.38 -3.98
N ASP A 129 -13.10 8.58 -4.53
CA ASP A 129 -14.20 8.87 -5.46
C ASP A 129 -13.83 8.62 -6.93
N SER A 130 -12.66 8.02 -7.19
CA SER A 130 -12.11 7.76 -8.53
C SER A 130 -11.74 9.01 -9.33
N ASN A 131 -11.61 10.16 -8.70
CA ASN A 131 -11.07 11.35 -9.35
C ASN A 131 -9.55 11.24 -9.43
N LYS A 132 -8.97 11.58 -10.58
CA LYS A 132 -7.52 11.52 -10.76
C LYS A 132 -6.80 12.51 -9.84
N LEU A 133 -5.81 12.01 -9.10
CA LEU A 133 -4.94 12.84 -8.28
C LEU A 133 -4.03 13.68 -9.17
N SER A 134 -3.90 14.96 -8.83
CA SER A 134 -3.03 15.89 -9.53
C SER A 134 -2.03 16.54 -8.58
N VAL A 135 -0.89 16.90 -9.12
CA VAL A 135 0.16 17.67 -8.46
C VAL A 135 0.54 18.85 -9.33
N TYR A 136 0.72 20.03 -8.74
CA TYR A 136 1.20 21.20 -9.45
C TYR A 136 2.72 21.15 -9.54
N LEU A 137 3.25 21.34 -10.76
CA LEU A 137 4.68 21.39 -11.04
C LEU A 137 5.02 22.69 -11.76
N GLU A 138 6.10 23.32 -11.34
CA GLU A 138 6.70 24.45 -12.04
C GLU A 138 7.67 23.94 -13.12
N PRO A 139 8.05 24.77 -14.12
CA PRO A 139 9.10 24.39 -15.05
C PRO A 139 10.43 24.18 -14.34
N GLY A 140 11.12 23.10 -14.67
CA GLY A 140 12.42 22.77 -14.10
C GLY A 140 12.60 21.27 -13.83
N ASP A 141 13.66 20.95 -13.10
CA ASP A 141 14.00 19.60 -12.73
C ASP A 141 13.30 19.23 -11.42
N HIS A 142 12.65 18.09 -11.44
CA HIS A 142 11.91 17.54 -10.31
C HIS A 142 12.33 16.11 -9.98
N THR A 143 11.97 15.67 -8.79
CA THR A 143 12.13 14.28 -8.38
C THR A 143 10.79 13.66 -8.00
N ILE A 144 10.58 12.42 -8.38
CA ILE A 144 9.47 11.61 -7.89
C ILE A 144 10.04 10.39 -7.17
N SER A 145 9.52 10.09 -5.98
CA SER A 145 9.98 8.97 -5.18
C SER A 145 8.81 8.10 -4.74
N LEU A 146 9.02 6.80 -4.77
CA LEU A 146 8.11 5.78 -4.29
C LEU A 146 8.75 5.07 -3.10
N THR A 147 8.05 5.03 -1.97
CA THR A 147 8.50 4.29 -0.78
C THR A 147 7.44 3.29 -0.38
N ILE A 148 7.81 2.01 -0.26
CA ILE A 148 6.89 0.98 0.25
C ILE A 148 6.62 1.25 1.73
N ASN A 149 5.35 1.36 2.08
CA ASN A 149 4.87 1.66 3.42
C ASN A 149 4.10 0.46 3.98
N ALA A 150 4.43 0.03 5.18
CA ALA A 150 3.75 -1.08 5.87
C ALA A 150 2.93 -0.61 7.07
N ASP A 151 2.75 0.69 7.28
CA ASP A 151 2.06 1.21 8.48
C ASP A 151 0.64 0.64 8.60
N ASN A 152 -0.14 0.65 7.53
CA ASN A 152 -1.51 0.11 7.57
C ASN A 152 -1.54 -1.39 7.87
N LEU A 153 -0.60 -2.16 7.31
CA LEU A 153 -0.49 -3.59 7.60
C LEU A 153 -0.05 -3.83 9.06
N ARG A 154 0.86 -3.01 9.57
CA ARG A 154 1.31 -3.09 10.97
C ARG A 154 0.17 -2.82 11.94
N TYR A 155 -0.63 -1.78 11.72
CA TYR A 155 -1.80 -1.48 12.56
C TYR A 155 -2.82 -2.62 12.54
N ALA A 156 -3.09 -3.20 11.37
CA ALA A 156 -4.00 -4.34 11.28
C ALA A 156 -3.46 -5.57 12.01
N LEU A 157 -2.16 -5.84 11.94
CA LEU A 157 -1.54 -6.95 12.69
C LEU A 157 -1.56 -6.71 14.19
N GLU A 158 -1.27 -5.49 14.65
CA GLU A 158 -1.34 -5.12 16.06
C GLU A 158 -2.76 -5.30 16.61
N ALA A 159 -3.81 -4.87 15.88
CA ALA A 159 -5.20 -5.08 16.25
C ALA A 159 -5.57 -6.57 16.33
N VAL A 160 -5.14 -7.37 15.36
CA VAL A 160 -5.35 -8.83 15.39
C VAL A 160 -4.66 -9.48 16.60
N ASP A 161 -3.43 -9.10 16.91
CA ASP A 161 -2.70 -9.63 18.06
C ASP A 161 -3.38 -9.26 19.39
N GLU A 162 -3.91 -8.04 19.50
CA GLU A 162 -4.67 -7.59 20.68
C GLU A 162 -5.97 -8.41 20.86
N ILE A 163 -6.74 -8.59 19.78
CA ILE A 163 -7.94 -9.42 19.76
C ILE A 163 -7.61 -10.87 20.15
N MET A 164 -6.58 -11.46 19.57
CA MET A 164 -6.16 -12.84 19.85
C MET A 164 -5.74 -13.02 21.31
N SER A 165 -5.04 -12.04 21.89
CA SER A 165 -4.69 -12.01 23.29
C SER A 165 -5.94 -11.95 24.17
N GLY A 166 -6.89 -11.05 23.85
CA GLY A 166 -8.15 -10.91 24.55
C GLY A 166 -9.01 -12.18 24.50
N ILE A 167 -9.05 -12.87 23.36
CA ILE A 167 -9.75 -14.17 23.22
C ILE A 167 -9.09 -15.24 24.09
N SER A 168 -7.76 -15.26 24.17
CA SER A 168 -7.02 -16.20 25.02
C SER A 168 -7.34 -15.98 26.49
N ASP A 169 -7.36 -14.74 26.95
CA ASP A 169 -7.69 -14.38 28.32
C ASP A 169 -9.14 -14.75 28.66
N LEU A 170 -10.07 -14.44 27.75
CA LEU A 170 -11.47 -14.84 27.91
C LEU A 170 -11.63 -16.35 27.97
N SER A 171 -10.91 -17.11 27.16
CA SER A 171 -10.89 -18.58 27.19
C SER A 171 -10.45 -19.11 28.55
N LEU A 172 -9.43 -18.49 29.16
CA LEU A 172 -9.00 -18.84 30.51
C LEU A 172 -10.06 -18.52 31.57
N GLU A 173 -10.74 -17.37 31.48
CA GLU A 173 -11.83 -16.99 32.37
C GLU A 173 -13.01 -17.98 32.26
N VAL A 174 -13.42 -18.31 31.03
CA VAL A 174 -14.47 -19.32 30.77
C VAL A 174 -14.08 -20.68 31.34
N THR A 175 -12.83 -21.09 31.17
CA THR A 175 -12.32 -22.36 31.70
C THR A 175 -12.34 -22.37 33.22
N LYS A 176 -12.00 -21.26 33.88
CA LYS A 176 -12.08 -21.13 35.36
C LYS A 176 -13.50 -21.25 35.87
N VAL A 177 -14.50 -20.67 35.17
CA VAL A 177 -15.90 -20.72 35.51
C VAL A 177 -16.53 -22.09 35.19
N ALA A 178 -16.25 -22.61 34.01
CA ALA A 178 -16.84 -23.85 33.53
C ALA A 178 -16.18 -25.09 34.16
N GLY A 179 -14.90 -24.95 34.53
CA GLY A 179 -14.07 -26.09 34.94
C GLY A 179 -13.82 -27.02 33.72
N THR A 180 -13.24 -28.20 34.00
CA THR A 180 -13.02 -29.26 33.01
C THR A 180 -14.21 -30.19 32.89
N ASN A 181 -15.41 -29.78 33.34
CA ASN A 181 -16.59 -30.65 33.44
C ASN A 181 -17.17 -30.88 32.02
N LYS A 182 -17.26 -32.16 31.63
CA LYS A 182 -17.78 -32.62 30.35
C LYS A 182 -19.29 -32.76 30.32
N ASP A 183 -20.03 -32.25 31.31
CA ASP A 183 -21.48 -32.34 31.33
C ASP A 183 -22.12 -31.43 30.26
N LYS A 184 -22.61 -32.02 29.19
CA LYS A 184 -23.22 -31.36 28.03
C LYS A 184 -24.53 -30.66 28.34
N TYR A 185 -25.15 -30.93 29.48
CA TYR A 185 -26.46 -30.41 29.85
C TYR A 185 -26.40 -29.29 30.90
N ARG A 186 -25.21 -28.91 31.35
CA ARG A 186 -25.06 -27.83 32.32
C ARG A 186 -25.17 -26.46 31.64
N ASP A 187 -26.22 -25.74 31.95
CA ASP A 187 -26.33 -24.31 31.60
C ASP A 187 -25.42 -23.48 32.51
N LEU A 188 -24.31 -22.99 31.94
CA LEU A 188 -23.26 -22.30 32.71
C LEU A 188 -23.57 -20.83 32.97
N LYS A 189 -24.60 -20.22 32.32
CA LYS A 189 -24.97 -18.79 32.45
C LYS A 189 -23.72 -17.91 32.56
N LEU A 190 -22.80 -18.02 31.61
CA LEU A 190 -21.47 -17.37 31.63
C LEU A 190 -21.56 -15.87 31.89
N THR A 191 -22.57 -15.19 31.36
CA THR A 191 -22.80 -13.75 31.58
C THR A 191 -23.04 -13.38 33.05
N ARG A 192 -23.38 -14.34 33.92
CA ARG A 192 -23.47 -14.10 35.36
C ARG A 192 -22.10 -14.02 36.05
N TYR A 193 -21.13 -14.75 35.52
CA TYR A 193 -19.77 -14.87 36.08
C TYR A 193 -18.78 -13.97 35.33
N ILE A 194 -19.06 -13.64 34.07
CA ILE A 194 -18.29 -12.75 33.22
C ILE A 194 -19.29 -11.71 32.66
N PRO A 195 -19.65 -10.67 33.45
CA PRO A 195 -20.72 -9.74 33.10
C PRO A 195 -20.47 -8.96 31.81
N ASP A 196 -19.21 -8.69 31.48
CA ASP A 196 -18.75 -7.95 30.30
C ASP A 196 -18.48 -8.83 29.07
N LEU A 197 -18.83 -10.13 29.14
CA LEU A 197 -18.59 -11.09 28.05
C LEU A 197 -19.12 -10.61 26.71
N GLN A 198 -20.35 -10.13 26.68
CA GLN A 198 -21.00 -9.70 25.46
C GLN A 198 -20.36 -8.43 24.90
N ASP A 199 -20.04 -7.47 25.77
CA ASP A 199 -19.42 -6.20 25.36
C ASP A 199 -18.02 -6.41 24.78
N ARG A 200 -17.25 -7.31 25.39
CA ARG A 200 -15.92 -7.69 24.87
C ARG A 200 -15.99 -8.34 23.49
N LEU A 201 -16.93 -9.29 23.30
CA LEU A 201 -17.10 -9.95 22.00
C LEU A 201 -17.57 -8.97 20.91
N LEU A 202 -18.49 -8.08 21.21
CA LEU A 202 -18.96 -7.06 20.28
C LEU A 202 -17.85 -6.04 19.97
N GLY A 203 -17.07 -5.62 20.96
CA GLY A 203 -15.93 -4.72 20.75
C GLY A 203 -14.89 -5.27 19.78
N TRP A 204 -14.55 -6.56 19.87
CA TRP A 204 -13.63 -7.19 18.92
C TRP A 204 -14.20 -7.31 17.51
N VAL A 205 -15.52 -7.53 17.38
CA VAL A 205 -16.18 -7.51 16.08
C VAL A 205 -16.08 -6.11 15.45
N ASP A 206 -16.38 -5.07 16.22
CA ASP A 206 -16.33 -3.69 15.74
C ASP A 206 -14.87 -3.30 15.33
N GLU A 207 -13.87 -3.75 16.08
CA GLU A 207 -12.45 -3.50 15.79
C GLU A 207 -11.98 -4.19 14.51
N LEU A 208 -12.49 -5.40 14.20
CA LEU A 208 -12.16 -6.10 12.95
C LEU A 208 -12.78 -5.47 11.70
N TYR A 209 -13.84 -4.66 11.86
CA TYR A 209 -14.53 -4.00 10.76
C TYR A 209 -14.19 -2.50 10.64
N SER A 210 -13.36 -1.95 11.51
CA SER A 210 -12.91 -0.56 11.49
C SER A 210 -11.66 -0.37 10.62
#